data_648a0848bdb7b2266784a5d7fd492aa1
#
_entry.id   648a0848bdb7b2266784a5d7fd492aa1
#
_cell.length_a   1.000
_cell.length_b   1.000
_cell.length_c   1.000
_cell.angle_alpha   90.00
_cell.angle_beta   90.00
_cell.angle_gamma   90.00
#
_symmetry.space_group_name_H-M   'P 1'
#
loop_
_entity.id
_entity.type
_entity.pdbx_description
1 polymer ?
#
loop_
_entity_poly.entity_id
_entity_poly.type
_entity_poly.pdbx_seq_one_letter_code
_entity_poly.pdbx_strand_id
1 'polypeptide(L)'
;MYHHINPHKGDMVTVTPEVFEGQMAYLHNAGYRTLRIDELVSYIKGELSLNQKAAVITFDDGWLDNYIYAFPALKKYSINAAIFIITDRIERASLHNERNNPSSVPTHKESKLLIEKKEDYRVALNWGHIKEMSDSGLVEFYSHTKSHMKCNDLPEDELLEEIGKSKKIIEEKMGRPCPYLCWPYGKYNDTALRIAVNTGYEAIFITGHGVVEKGSDPLAIKRIVVKDSVAWFKNKMVIYINPVLSRLYLMFRKKF
;
A
#
# COMPACT_ATOMS: atom_id res chain seq x y z
N MET A 1 1.33 3.94 -5.54
CA MET A 1 1.21 3.99 -4.06
C MET A 1 0.27 5.11 -3.68
N TYR A 2 -0.75 4.79 -2.91
CA TYR A 2 -1.77 5.66 -2.32
C TYR A 2 -1.69 5.56 -0.79
N HIS A 3 -2.38 6.48 -0.09
CA HIS A 3 -2.67 6.40 1.34
C HIS A 3 -4.15 6.71 1.54
N HIS A 4 -4.55 7.98 1.51
CA HIS A 4 -5.94 8.39 1.63
C HIS A 4 -6.66 8.48 0.28
N ILE A 5 -7.89 7.95 0.23
CA ILE A 5 -8.87 8.30 -0.81
C ILE A 5 -9.98 9.07 -0.13
N ASN A 6 -9.88 10.41 -0.15
CA ASN A 6 -10.62 11.26 0.76
C ASN A 6 -11.12 12.52 0.03
N PRO A 7 -12.38 12.94 0.22
CA PRO A 7 -12.92 14.13 -0.45
C PRO A 7 -12.23 15.45 -0.06
N HIS A 8 -11.52 15.45 1.07
CA HIS A 8 -10.81 16.64 1.54
C HIS A 8 -9.43 16.76 0.88
N LYS A 9 -9.32 17.63 -0.11
CA LYS A 9 -8.04 17.98 -0.74
C LYS A 9 -7.09 18.65 0.24
N GLY A 10 -5.79 18.54 0.04
CA GLY A 10 -4.86 19.47 0.68
C GLY A 10 -3.47 18.96 1.00
N ASP A 11 -3.15 17.68 0.83
CA ASP A 11 -1.79 17.18 1.08
C ASP A 11 -1.30 16.21 -0.01
N MET A 12 -0.02 15.81 0.10
CA MET A 12 0.61 14.95 -0.90
C MET A 12 0.22 13.47 -0.80
N VAL A 13 -0.50 13.08 0.25
CA VAL A 13 -0.89 11.68 0.52
C VAL A 13 -2.37 11.43 0.25
N THR A 14 -3.13 12.47 -0.10
CA THR A 14 -4.57 12.39 -0.36
C THR A 14 -4.85 12.48 -1.87
N VAL A 15 -5.67 11.55 -2.36
CA VAL A 15 -6.28 11.58 -3.69
C VAL A 15 -7.79 11.61 -3.50
N THR A 16 -8.49 12.50 -4.24
CA THR A 16 -9.95 12.58 -4.13
C THR A 16 -10.63 11.37 -4.77
N PRO A 17 -11.83 10.96 -4.27
CA PRO A 17 -12.55 9.80 -4.78
C PRO A 17 -12.79 9.86 -6.29
N GLU A 18 -13.17 11.02 -6.82
CA GLU A 18 -13.43 11.22 -8.25
C GLU A 18 -12.16 11.05 -9.09
N VAL A 19 -11.02 11.57 -8.59
CA VAL A 19 -9.73 11.43 -9.26
C VAL A 19 -9.26 9.97 -9.20
N PHE A 20 -9.39 9.32 -8.04
CA PHE A 20 -9.06 7.90 -7.89
C PHE A 20 -9.88 7.04 -8.83
N GLU A 21 -11.20 7.22 -8.87
CA GLU A 21 -12.08 6.51 -9.80
C GLU A 21 -11.67 6.74 -11.27
N GLY A 22 -11.37 7.97 -11.65
CA GLY A 22 -10.88 8.30 -12.98
C GLY A 22 -9.53 7.64 -13.32
N GLN A 23 -8.65 7.43 -12.33
CA GLN A 23 -7.39 6.70 -12.49
C GLN A 23 -7.63 5.18 -12.68
N MET A 24 -8.54 4.58 -11.91
CA MET A 24 -8.92 3.17 -12.05
C MET A 24 -9.63 2.91 -13.38
N ALA A 25 -10.55 3.78 -13.77
CA ALA A 25 -11.20 3.74 -15.08
C ALA A 25 -10.18 3.79 -16.22
N TYR A 26 -9.14 4.62 -16.10
CA TYR A 26 -8.08 4.68 -17.10
C TYR A 26 -7.30 3.35 -17.19
N LEU A 27 -6.92 2.76 -16.07
CA LEU A 27 -6.21 1.47 -16.07
C LEU A 27 -7.05 0.38 -16.77
N HIS A 28 -8.32 0.28 -16.40
CA HIS A 28 -9.27 -0.67 -16.98
C HIS A 28 -9.42 -0.46 -18.50
N ASN A 29 -9.76 0.78 -18.93
CA ASN A 29 -10.03 1.10 -20.33
C ASN A 29 -8.78 1.03 -21.22
N ALA A 30 -7.59 1.27 -20.66
CA ALA A 30 -6.32 1.17 -21.37
C ALA A 30 -5.73 -0.25 -21.40
N GLY A 31 -6.45 -1.24 -20.86
CA GLY A 31 -6.10 -2.66 -20.88
C GLY A 31 -4.92 -3.00 -19.97
N TYR A 32 -4.77 -2.32 -18.83
CA TYR A 32 -3.76 -2.70 -17.84
C TYR A 32 -4.22 -3.93 -17.05
N ARG A 33 -3.34 -4.92 -16.94
CA ARG A 33 -3.48 -5.98 -15.95
C ARG A 33 -3.01 -5.46 -14.60
N THR A 34 -3.87 -5.46 -13.59
CA THR A 34 -3.46 -5.20 -12.23
C THR A 34 -3.01 -6.49 -11.57
N LEU A 35 -1.75 -6.53 -11.15
CA LEU A 35 -1.13 -7.72 -10.57
C LEU A 35 -1.37 -7.76 -9.06
N ARG A 36 -1.46 -8.97 -8.54
CA ARG A 36 -1.30 -9.28 -7.12
C ARG A 36 0.19 -9.20 -6.74
N ILE A 37 0.50 -9.16 -5.46
CA ILE A 37 1.91 -9.03 -5.05
C ILE A 37 2.72 -10.29 -5.35
N ASP A 38 2.13 -11.48 -5.23
CA ASP A 38 2.78 -12.75 -5.60
C ASP A 38 3.13 -12.80 -7.10
N GLU A 39 2.25 -12.30 -7.97
CA GLU A 39 2.51 -12.18 -9.41
C GLU A 39 3.65 -11.17 -9.70
N LEU A 40 3.72 -10.06 -8.94
CA LEU A 40 4.83 -9.12 -9.04
C LEU A 40 6.15 -9.78 -8.65
N VAL A 41 6.18 -10.54 -7.57
CA VAL A 41 7.38 -11.27 -7.11
C VAL A 41 7.81 -12.32 -8.14
N SER A 42 6.87 -13.09 -8.68
CA SER A 42 7.14 -14.05 -9.77
C SER A 42 7.66 -13.34 -11.03
N TYR A 43 7.15 -12.15 -11.35
CA TYR A 43 7.68 -11.34 -12.46
C TYR A 43 9.12 -10.88 -12.20
N ILE A 44 9.44 -10.41 -10.99
CA ILE A 44 10.79 -10.01 -10.58
C ILE A 44 11.76 -11.19 -10.72
N LYS A 45 11.35 -12.38 -10.27
CA LYS A 45 12.13 -13.62 -10.36
C LYS A 45 12.27 -14.16 -11.79
N GLY A 46 11.52 -13.64 -12.76
CA GLY A 46 11.52 -14.08 -14.14
C GLY A 46 10.61 -15.30 -14.42
N GLU A 47 9.87 -15.77 -13.42
CA GLU A 47 8.93 -16.91 -13.49
C GLU A 47 7.64 -16.55 -14.21
N LEU A 48 7.22 -15.28 -14.15
CA LEU A 48 6.06 -14.73 -14.85
C LEU A 48 6.49 -13.86 -16.03
N SER A 49 5.92 -14.11 -17.20
CA SER A 49 6.04 -13.23 -18.37
C SER A 49 4.77 -12.42 -18.58
N LEU A 50 4.92 -11.13 -18.83
CA LEU A 50 3.81 -10.21 -19.05
C LEU A 50 3.76 -9.83 -20.54
N ASN A 51 2.67 -10.16 -21.21
CA ASN A 51 2.45 -9.85 -22.62
C ASN A 51 1.62 -8.57 -22.81
N GLN A 52 1.31 -7.88 -21.71
CA GLN A 52 0.49 -6.66 -21.70
C GLN A 52 0.99 -5.69 -20.64
N LYS A 53 0.52 -4.45 -20.71
CA LYS A 53 0.78 -3.43 -19.69
C LYS A 53 0.30 -3.91 -18.34
N ALA A 54 1.14 -3.75 -17.31
CA ALA A 54 0.78 -4.17 -15.95
C ALA A 54 1.06 -3.07 -14.93
N ALA A 55 0.32 -3.11 -13.83
CA ALA A 55 0.50 -2.22 -12.69
C ALA A 55 0.17 -2.95 -11.39
N VAL A 56 0.81 -2.56 -10.31
CA VAL A 56 0.44 -2.97 -8.95
C VAL A 56 -0.08 -1.75 -8.21
N ILE A 57 -1.27 -1.86 -7.63
CA ILE A 57 -1.89 -0.80 -6.85
C ILE A 57 -1.66 -1.09 -5.38
N THR A 58 -1.02 -0.16 -4.66
CA THR A 58 -0.75 -0.31 -3.24
C THR A 58 -1.28 0.87 -2.45
N PHE A 59 -1.78 0.58 -1.25
CA PHE A 59 -2.16 1.56 -0.24
C PHE A 59 -1.35 1.31 1.02
N ASP A 60 -1.02 2.37 1.74
CA ASP A 60 -0.33 2.29 3.01
C ASP A 60 -1.27 2.70 4.16
N ASP A 61 -0.91 2.36 5.39
CA ASP A 61 -1.52 2.73 6.67
C ASP A 61 -2.85 2.03 7.03
N GLY A 62 -3.64 1.55 6.09
CA GLY A 62 -4.94 0.92 6.36
C GLY A 62 -6.03 1.91 6.80
N TRP A 63 -6.16 3.05 6.13
CA TRP A 63 -7.16 4.07 6.40
C TRP A 63 -8.58 3.60 6.06
N LEU A 64 -9.57 4.00 6.86
CA LEU A 64 -11.00 3.66 6.67
C LEU A 64 -11.56 4.18 5.35
N ASP A 65 -11.08 5.33 4.86
CA ASP A 65 -11.49 5.89 3.58
C ASP A 65 -11.15 5.00 2.38
N ASN A 66 -10.18 4.09 2.52
CA ASN A 66 -9.91 3.07 1.50
C ASN A 66 -11.07 2.07 1.36
N TYR A 67 -11.76 1.73 2.45
CA TYR A 67 -12.96 0.92 2.39
C TYR A 67 -14.15 1.70 1.82
N ILE A 68 -14.33 2.95 2.26
CA ILE A 68 -15.50 3.75 1.91
C ILE A 68 -15.45 4.19 0.44
N TYR A 69 -14.31 4.64 -0.06
CA TYR A 69 -14.19 5.27 -1.37
C TYR A 69 -13.37 4.46 -2.37
N ALA A 70 -12.24 3.86 -1.95
CA ALA A 70 -11.41 3.12 -2.89
C ALA A 70 -12.02 1.77 -3.26
N PHE A 71 -12.50 1.00 -2.30
CA PHE A 71 -13.00 -0.35 -2.54
C PHE A 71 -14.18 -0.43 -3.53
N PRO A 72 -15.19 0.46 -3.49
CA PRO A 72 -16.22 0.48 -4.53
C PRO A 72 -15.66 0.70 -5.94
N ALA A 73 -14.69 1.58 -6.11
CA ALA A 73 -14.05 1.82 -7.40
C ALA A 73 -13.20 0.61 -7.86
N LEU A 74 -12.47 -0.03 -6.94
CA LEU A 74 -11.72 -1.26 -7.24
C LEU A 74 -12.66 -2.37 -7.71
N LYS A 75 -13.81 -2.55 -7.08
CA LYS A 75 -14.85 -3.51 -7.51
C LYS A 75 -15.40 -3.16 -8.89
N LYS A 76 -15.77 -1.89 -9.11
CA LYS A 76 -16.38 -1.41 -10.37
C LYS A 76 -15.50 -1.71 -11.58
N TYR A 77 -14.18 -1.58 -11.44
CA TYR A 77 -13.23 -1.75 -12.53
C TYR A 77 -12.44 -3.05 -12.46
N SER A 78 -12.76 -3.95 -11.52
CA SER A 78 -12.05 -5.24 -11.31
C SER A 78 -10.54 -5.04 -11.15
N ILE A 79 -10.13 -4.12 -10.30
CA ILE A 79 -8.74 -3.75 -10.05
C ILE A 79 -8.22 -4.48 -8.81
N ASN A 80 -7.16 -5.26 -8.95
CA ASN A 80 -6.44 -5.83 -7.83
C ASN A 80 -5.63 -4.75 -7.09
N ALA A 81 -5.62 -4.83 -5.76
CA ALA A 81 -4.84 -3.92 -4.91
C ALA A 81 -4.29 -4.63 -3.67
N ALA A 82 -3.23 -4.10 -3.09
CA ALA A 82 -2.72 -4.52 -1.80
C ALA A 82 -2.72 -3.34 -0.81
N ILE A 83 -3.08 -3.59 0.44
CA ILE A 83 -3.06 -2.61 1.52
C ILE A 83 -2.07 -3.07 2.57
N PHE A 84 -1.08 -2.23 2.86
CA PHE A 84 -0.13 -2.44 3.95
C PHE A 84 -0.70 -1.82 5.23
N ILE A 85 -1.02 -2.65 6.23
CA ILE A 85 -1.75 -2.25 7.43
C ILE A 85 -0.84 -2.13 8.65
N ILE A 86 -1.13 -1.15 9.51
CA ILE A 86 -0.49 -0.95 10.81
C ILE A 86 -1.31 -1.72 11.84
N THR A 87 -0.79 -2.86 12.32
CA THR A 87 -1.61 -3.80 13.08
C THR A 87 -2.17 -3.24 14.37
N ASP A 88 -1.42 -2.42 15.11
CA ASP A 88 -1.93 -1.78 16.35
C ASP A 88 -3.15 -0.89 16.09
N ARG A 89 -3.19 -0.18 14.97
CA ARG A 89 -4.35 0.65 14.60
C ARG A 89 -5.57 -0.21 14.28
N ILE A 90 -5.35 -1.29 13.51
CA ILE A 90 -6.43 -2.22 13.15
C ILE A 90 -6.98 -2.93 14.39
N GLU A 91 -6.09 -3.39 15.29
CA GLU A 91 -6.50 -4.01 16.55
C GLU A 91 -7.35 -3.05 17.40
N ARG A 92 -6.88 -1.79 17.62
CA ARG A 92 -7.64 -0.79 18.39
C ARG A 92 -8.97 -0.44 17.72
N ALA A 93 -8.99 -0.28 16.41
CA ALA A 93 -10.22 -0.02 15.67
C ALA A 93 -11.23 -1.17 15.78
N SER A 94 -10.73 -2.41 15.89
CA SER A 94 -11.56 -3.62 16.00
C SER A 94 -12.13 -3.87 17.40
N LEU A 95 -11.66 -3.17 18.42
CA LEU A 95 -12.26 -3.22 19.76
C LEU A 95 -13.66 -2.56 19.79
N HIS A 96 -13.94 -1.69 18.83
CA HIS A 96 -15.22 -1.02 18.67
C HIS A 96 -16.04 -1.74 17.59
N ASN A 97 -17.04 -2.51 18.00
CA ASN A 97 -17.87 -3.38 17.13
C ASN A 97 -18.79 -2.61 16.15
N GLU A 98 -18.68 -1.31 16.05
CA GLU A 98 -19.48 -0.53 15.13
C GLU A 98 -18.93 -0.67 13.71
N ARG A 99 -19.77 -1.11 12.78
CA ARG A 99 -19.59 -0.87 11.35
C ARG A 99 -19.75 0.63 11.12
N ASN A 100 -18.76 1.39 11.57
CA ASN A 100 -18.75 2.83 11.35
C ASN A 100 -18.52 3.09 9.86
N ASN A 101 -19.65 3.30 9.14
CA ASN A 101 -19.64 4.03 7.90
C ASN A 101 -20.00 5.49 8.26
N PRO A 102 -19.03 6.31 8.67
CA PRO A 102 -19.31 7.69 9.00
C PRO A 102 -19.84 8.40 7.77
N SER A 103 -20.81 9.28 7.94
CA SER A 103 -21.34 10.13 6.87
C SER A 103 -20.29 11.05 6.26
N SER A 104 -19.17 11.27 6.95
CA SER A 104 -17.99 11.98 6.46
C SER A 104 -16.72 11.42 7.13
N VAL A 105 -15.65 11.31 6.36
CA VAL A 105 -14.33 10.95 6.88
C VAL A 105 -13.54 12.22 7.22
N PRO A 106 -12.76 12.24 8.31
CA PRO A 106 -11.88 13.35 8.64
C PRO A 106 -10.77 13.58 7.61
N THR A 107 -10.25 14.81 7.57
CA THR A 107 -9.03 15.11 6.81
C THR A 107 -7.84 14.31 7.33
N HIS A 108 -6.77 14.19 6.55
CA HIS A 108 -5.53 13.53 7.00
C HIS A 108 -4.99 14.11 8.33
N LYS A 109 -5.02 15.42 8.49
CA LYS A 109 -4.57 16.09 9.72
C LYS A 109 -5.44 15.70 10.94
N GLU A 110 -6.75 15.71 10.78
CA GLU A 110 -7.69 15.30 11.83
C GLU A 110 -7.56 13.81 12.13
N SER A 111 -7.36 12.99 11.09
CA SER A 111 -7.14 11.54 11.26
C SER A 111 -5.91 11.26 12.12
N LYS A 112 -4.81 11.99 11.92
CA LYS A 112 -3.63 11.88 12.80
C LYS A 112 -3.94 12.22 14.26
N LEU A 113 -4.67 13.31 14.50
CA LEU A 113 -5.07 13.68 15.86
C LEU A 113 -5.97 12.63 16.51
N LEU A 114 -6.84 11.98 15.75
CA LEU A 114 -7.67 10.89 16.26
C LEU A 114 -6.83 9.65 16.60
N ILE A 115 -5.83 9.30 15.80
CA ILE A 115 -4.87 8.22 16.11
C ILE A 115 -4.09 8.52 17.40
N GLU A 116 -3.60 9.76 17.57
CA GLU A 116 -2.92 10.20 18.81
C GLU A 116 -3.81 10.06 20.06
N LYS A 117 -5.10 10.30 19.91
CA LYS A 117 -6.12 10.12 20.96
C LYS A 117 -6.56 8.67 21.13
N LYS A 118 -6.02 7.72 20.35
CA LYS A 118 -6.43 6.31 20.31
C LYS A 118 -7.89 6.10 19.90
N GLU A 119 -8.43 7.01 19.09
CA GLU A 119 -9.76 6.92 18.47
C GLU A 119 -9.67 6.30 17.06
N ASP A 120 -8.82 5.29 16.89
CA ASP A 120 -8.52 4.64 15.60
C ASP A 120 -9.77 4.11 14.90
N TYR A 121 -10.78 3.68 15.65
CA TYR A 121 -12.05 3.17 15.13
C TYR A 121 -12.80 4.15 14.21
N ARG A 122 -12.48 5.42 14.29
CA ARG A 122 -13.08 6.47 13.44
C ARG A 122 -12.39 6.64 12.09
N VAL A 123 -11.17 6.19 11.95
CA VAL A 123 -10.32 6.54 10.80
C VAL A 123 -9.51 5.38 10.22
N ALA A 124 -9.40 4.27 10.92
CA ALA A 124 -8.69 3.08 10.46
C ALA A 124 -9.67 1.94 10.09
N LEU A 125 -9.24 1.07 9.19
CA LEU A 125 -9.91 -0.20 8.94
C LEU A 125 -9.99 -1.01 10.24
N ASN A 126 -10.99 -1.87 10.34
CA ASN A 126 -11.07 -2.93 11.34
C ASN A 126 -11.02 -4.30 10.65
N TRP A 127 -10.91 -5.39 11.42
CA TRP A 127 -10.84 -6.75 10.86
C TRP A 127 -12.09 -7.15 10.08
N GLY A 128 -13.26 -6.57 10.39
CA GLY A 128 -14.49 -6.77 9.62
C GLY A 128 -14.40 -6.19 8.20
N HIS A 129 -13.91 -4.95 8.07
CA HIS A 129 -13.67 -4.31 6.78
C HIS A 129 -12.61 -5.10 5.97
N ILE A 130 -11.51 -5.48 6.62
CA ILE A 130 -10.43 -6.25 6.01
C ILE A 130 -10.94 -7.58 5.46
N LYS A 131 -11.76 -8.30 6.26
CA LYS A 131 -12.36 -9.55 5.82
C LYS A 131 -13.24 -9.37 4.59
N GLU A 132 -14.15 -8.39 4.60
CA GLU A 132 -15.04 -8.12 3.46
C GLU A 132 -14.25 -7.77 2.19
N MET A 133 -13.24 -6.89 2.30
CA MET A 133 -12.40 -6.53 1.17
C MET A 133 -11.59 -7.73 0.65
N SER A 134 -11.07 -8.56 1.54
CA SER A 134 -10.31 -9.77 1.18
C SER A 134 -11.20 -10.84 0.53
N ASP A 135 -12.41 -11.05 1.05
CA ASP A 135 -13.38 -12.02 0.51
C ASP A 135 -13.83 -11.66 -0.92
N SER A 136 -13.70 -10.41 -1.33
CA SER A 136 -13.93 -9.99 -2.72
C SER A 136 -12.94 -10.59 -3.72
N GLY A 137 -11.79 -11.08 -3.25
CA GLY A 137 -10.69 -11.57 -4.07
C GLY A 137 -9.84 -10.47 -4.75
N LEU A 138 -10.23 -9.20 -4.60
CA LEU A 138 -9.55 -8.06 -5.25
C LEU A 138 -8.49 -7.40 -4.36
N VAL A 139 -8.64 -7.48 -3.03
CA VAL A 139 -7.77 -6.74 -2.11
C VAL A 139 -7.00 -7.69 -1.20
N GLU A 140 -5.70 -7.52 -1.16
CA GLU A 140 -4.79 -8.25 -0.30
C GLU A 140 -4.31 -7.35 0.85
N PHE A 141 -3.96 -7.96 1.98
CA PHE A 141 -3.49 -7.24 3.17
C PHE A 141 -2.16 -7.79 3.64
N TYR A 142 -1.21 -6.88 3.90
CA TYR A 142 0.15 -7.20 4.30
C TYR A 142 0.66 -6.20 5.35
N SER A 143 1.85 -6.44 5.88
CA SER A 143 2.39 -5.68 7.01
C SER A 143 2.89 -4.29 6.62
N HIS A 144 2.52 -3.30 7.43
CA HIS A 144 3.16 -1.98 7.51
C HIS A 144 3.76 -1.74 8.91
N THR A 145 4.34 -2.79 9.49
CA THR A 145 4.80 -2.93 10.87
C THR A 145 3.67 -2.88 11.90
N LYS A 146 4.04 -2.97 13.18
CA LYS A 146 3.08 -3.02 14.28
C LYS A 146 2.51 -1.64 14.59
N SER A 147 3.37 -0.64 14.84
CA SER A 147 2.98 0.68 15.32
C SER A 147 3.40 1.84 14.42
N HIS A 148 4.00 1.55 13.25
CA HIS A 148 4.46 2.56 12.28
C HIS A 148 5.69 3.36 12.74
N MET A 149 6.56 2.74 13.53
CA MET A 149 7.82 3.35 13.94
C MET A 149 8.83 3.37 12.78
N LYS A 150 9.78 4.33 12.82
CA LYS A 150 10.91 4.36 11.90
C LYS A 150 11.90 3.27 12.28
N CYS A 151 12.02 2.22 11.45
CA CYS A 151 12.82 1.05 11.75
C CYS A 151 14.33 1.25 11.60
N ASN A 152 14.81 2.43 11.23
CA ASN A 152 16.25 2.73 11.17
C ASN A 152 16.86 3.14 12.52
N ASP A 153 16.03 3.53 13.50
CA ASP A 153 16.46 4.13 14.75
C ASP A 153 16.12 3.28 15.99
N LEU A 154 15.46 2.11 15.79
CA LEU A 154 15.01 1.24 16.87
C LEU A 154 16.10 0.22 17.27
N PRO A 155 16.18 -0.15 18.56
CA PRO A 155 16.97 -1.29 19.02
C PRO A 155 16.40 -2.62 18.50
N GLU A 156 17.21 -3.68 18.57
CA GLU A 156 16.91 -4.96 17.92
C GLU A 156 15.66 -5.64 18.49
N ASP A 157 15.43 -5.57 19.77
CA ASP A 157 14.26 -6.10 20.48
C ASP A 157 12.96 -5.40 20.04
N GLU A 158 12.97 -4.07 19.92
CA GLU A 158 11.83 -3.32 19.39
C GLU A 158 11.60 -3.62 17.90
N LEU A 159 12.66 -3.80 17.10
CA LEU A 159 12.53 -4.22 15.69
C LEU A 159 11.86 -5.60 15.56
N LEU A 160 12.20 -6.55 16.43
CA LEU A 160 11.55 -7.86 16.46
C LEU A 160 10.05 -7.75 16.78
N GLU A 161 9.67 -6.86 17.71
CA GLU A 161 8.26 -6.58 18.00
C GLU A 161 7.54 -5.93 16.79
N GLU A 162 8.12 -4.87 16.22
CA GLU A 162 7.51 -4.15 15.10
C GLU A 162 7.31 -5.03 13.87
N ILE A 163 8.32 -5.81 13.52
CA ILE A 163 8.37 -6.60 12.28
C ILE A 163 7.69 -7.97 12.48
N GLY A 164 8.10 -8.70 13.52
CA GLY A 164 7.65 -10.08 13.74
C GLY A 164 6.22 -10.16 14.25
N LYS A 165 5.84 -9.31 15.19
CA LYS A 165 4.50 -9.34 15.77
C LYS A 165 3.42 -8.89 14.79
N SER A 166 3.72 -7.89 13.95
CA SER A 166 2.82 -7.48 12.87
C SER A 166 2.51 -8.63 11.92
N LYS A 167 3.54 -9.36 11.47
CA LYS A 167 3.38 -10.54 10.61
C LYS A 167 2.46 -11.58 11.26
N LYS A 168 2.78 -11.95 12.49
CA LYS A 168 2.04 -12.97 13.26
C LYS A 168 0.57 -12.61 13.43
N ILE A 169 0.26 -11.36 13.81
CA ILE A 169 -1.12 -10.89 13.96
C ILE A 169 -1.90 -11.03 12.64
N ILE A 170 -1.31 -10.60 11.52
CA ILE A 170 -1.96 -10.70 10.21
C ILE A 170 -2.20 -12.17 9.84
N GLU A 171 -1.20 -13.04 10.02
CA GLU A 171 -1.32 -14.47 9.73
C GLU A 171 -2.41 -15.14 10.56
N GLU A 172 -2.47 -14.85 11.86
CA GLU A 172 -3.50 -15.36 12.75
C GLU A 172 -4.92 -14.89 12.37
N LYS A 173 -5.07 -13.61 12.03
CA LYS A 173 -6.37 -13.02 11.68
C LYS A 173 -6.85 -13.41 10.29
N MET A 174 -5.94 -13.56 9.34
CA MET A 174 -6.27 -13.85 7.93
C MET A 174 -6.22 -15.35 7.59
N GLY A 175 -5.61 -16.19 8.45
CA GLY A 175 -5.45 -17.63 8.21
C GLY A 175 -4.56 -17.96 7.00
N ARG A 176 -3.67 -17.06 6.61
CA ARG A 176 -2.76 -17.21 5.46
C ARG A 176 -1.43 -16.52 5.70
N PRO A 177 -0.35 -16.92 5.00
CA PRO A 177 0.95 -16.27 5.12
C PRO A 177 0.91 -14.77 4.81
N CYS A 178 1.77 -14.00 5.51
CA CYS A 178 2.03 -12.59 5.27
C CYS A 178 3.48 -12.37 4.83
N PRO A 179 3.87 -12.72 3.60
CA PRO A 179 5.26 -12.72 3.16
C PRO A 179 5.75 -11.34 2.68
N TYR A 180 4.94 -10.29 2.79
CA TYR A 180 5.26 -8.97 2.25
C TYR A 180 5.17 -7.88 3.31
N LEU A 181 6.17 -6.97 3.27
CA LEU A 181 6.32 -5.85 4.19
C LEU A 181 6.44 -4.54 3.41
N CYS A 182 5.91 -3.47 3.95
CA CYS A 182 6.22 -2.10 3.53
C CYS A 182 6.85 -1.34 4.70
N TRP A 183 8.02 -0.75 4.51
CA TRP A 183 8.67 0.04 5.54
C TRP A 183 7.96 1.37 5.78
N PRO A 184 7.60 1.70 7.04
CA PRO A 184 7.12 3.04 7.39
C PRO A 184 8.11 4.11 6.97
N TYR A 185 7.64 5.13 6.27
CA TYR A 185 8.46 6.22 5.72
C TYR A 185 9.59 5.76 4.79
N GLY A 186 9.68 4.47 4.45
CA GLY A 186 10.83 3.88 3.77
C GLY A 186 12.11 3.90 4.61
N LYS A 187 12.00 3.97 5.95
CA LYS A 187 13.12 4.09 6.90
C LYS A 187 13.43 2.74 7.55
N TYR A 188 14.59 2.20 7.23
CA TYR A 188 15.13 0.96 7.78
C TYR A 188 16.66 0.98 7.73
N ASN A 189 17.31 0.08 8.46
CA ASN A 189 18.74 -0.17 8.46
C ASN A 189 19.01 -1.66 8.19
N ASP A 190 20.28 -2.05 8.13
CA ASP A 190 20.68 -3.44 7.84
C ASP A 190 20.17 -4.43 8.90
N THR A 191 20.09 -4.02 10.17
CA THR A 191 19.54 -4.85 11.24
C THR A 191 18.05 -5.10 11.03
N ALA A 192 17.27 -4.07 10.72
CA ALA A 192 15.84 -4.20 10.41
C ALA A 192 15.62 -5.10 9.18
N LEU A 193 16.43 -4.93 8.14
CA LEU A 193 16.36 -5.77 6.94
C LEU A 193 16.66 -7.23 7.25
N ARG A 194 17.73 -7.51 8.01
CA ARG A 194 18.10 -8.86 8.45
C ARG A 194 16.97 -9.51 9.27
N ILE A 195 16.37 -8.77 10.19
CA ILE A 195 15.24 -9.26 10.99
C ILE A 195 14.04 -9.57 10.09
N ALA A 196 13.69 -8.70 9.16
CA ALA A 196 12.57 -8.94 8.24
C ALA A 196 12.77 -10.21 7.41
N VAL A 197 13.97 -10.42 6.86
CA VAL A 197 14.31 -11.64 6.11
C VAL A 197 14.25 -12.88 7.00
N ASN A 198 14.83 -12.82 8.20
CA ASN A 198 14.82 -13.94 9.16
C ASN A 198 13.39 -14.27 9.67
N THR A 199 12.50 -13.27 9.71
CA THR A 199 11.08 -13.45 10.05
C THR A 199 10.29 -14.07 8.89
N GLY A 200 10.89 -14.19 7.70
CA GLY A 200 10.27 -14.82 6.52
C GLY A 200 9.48 -13.84 5.65
N TYR A 201 9.86 -12.56 5.61
CA TYR A 201 9.40 -11.67 4.55
C TYR A 201 10.20 -11.92 3.27
N GLU A 202 9.49 -12.13 2.16
CA GLU A 202 10.06 -12.46 0.85
C GLU A 202 10.20 -11.25 -0.06
N ALA A 203 9.34 -10.25 0.13
CA ALA A 203 9.42 -9.00 -0.62
C ALA A 203 9.07 -7.79 0.25
N ILE A 204 9.81 -6.69 0.03
CA ILE A 204 9.74 -5.50 0.87
C ILE A 204 9.62 -4.26 0.01
N PHE A 205 8.63 -3.44 0.32
CA PHE A 205 8.31 -2.20 -0.39
C PHE A 205 8.92 -1.00 0.32
N ILE A 206 9.49 -0.10 -0.49
CA ILE A 206 10.12 1.14 -0.04
C ILE A 206 9.43 2.37 -0.63
N THR A 207 9.77 3.56 -0.13
CA THR A 207 9.34 4.85 -0.69
C THR A 207 10.21 5.31 -1.87
N GLY A 208 11.28 4.57 -2.17
CA GLY A 208 12.15 4.86 -3.32
C GLY A 208 11.33 4.94 -4.62
N HIS A 209 11.51 6.05 -5.35
CA HIS A 209 10.77 6.28 -6.59
C HIS A 209 11.34 5.47 -7.74
N GLY A 210 10.51 4.69 -8.44
CA GLY A 210 10.94 3.93 -9.60
C GLY A 210 9.90 2.93 -10.10
N VAL A 211 10.26 2.27 -11.17
CA VAL A 211 9.53 1.14 -11.76
C VAL A 211 10.19 -0.18 -11.36
N VAL A 212 9.46 -1.27 -11.54
CA VAL A 212 9.93 -2.64 -11.29
C VAL A 212 10.17 -3.33 -12.63
N GLU A 213 11.33 -3.96 -12.76
CA GLU A 213 11.74 -4.75 -13.93
C GLU A 213 12.09 -6.19 -13.48
N LYS A 214 12.22 -7.11 -14.43
CA LYS A 214 12.78 -8.44 -14.15
C LYS A 214 14.19 -8.29 -13.55
N GLY A 215 14.48 -9.01 -12.48
CA GLY A 215 15.74 -8.91 -11.74
C GLY A 215 15.84 -7.70 -10.80
N SER A 216 14.76 -6.93 -10.60
CA SER A 216 14.69 -5.94 -9.52
C SER A 216 14.90 -6.62 -8.17
N ASP A 217 15.46 -5.89 -7.19
CA ASP A 217 15.63 -6.42 -5.83
C ASP A 217 14.25 -6.57 -5.14
N PRO A 218 13.83 -7.78 -4.78
CA PRO A 218 12.57 -8.00 -4.08
C PRO A 218 12.56 -7.40 -2.67
N LEU A 219 13.73 -7.18 -2.06
CA LEU A 219 13.84 -6.59 -0.73
C LEU A 219 13.86 -5.05 -0.76
N ALA A 220 13.77 -4.44 -1.94
CA ALA A 220 13.75 -2.98 -2.12
C ALA A 220 12.84 -2.54 -3.28
N ILE A 221 11.59 -3.01 -3.29
CA ILE A 221 10.62 -2.72 -4.34
C ILE A 221 10.25 -1.24 -4.34
N LYS A 222 10.61 -0.55 -5.41
CA LYS A 222 10.34 0.87 -5.60
C LYS A 222 8.90 1.11 -6.00
N ARG A 223 8.39 2.30 -5.65
CA ARG A 223 7.01 2.68 -5.94
C ARG A 223 6.92 4.10 -6.48
N ILE A 224 5.77 4.42 -7.05
CA ILE A 224 5.44 5.75 -7.58
C ILE A 224 4.34 6.33 -6.71
N VAL A 225 4.61 7.46 -6.05
CA VAL A 225 3.59 8.23 -5.33
C VAL A 225 2.65 8.87 -6.35
N VAL A 226 1.37 8.60 -6.23
CA VAL A 226 0.34 9.14 -7.13
C VAL A 226 -0.09 10.52 -6.67
N LYS A 227 -0.43 11.39 -7.64
CA LYS A 227 -0.97 12.72 -7.39
C LYS A 227 -2.48 12.76 -7.62
N ASP A 228 -3.15 13.69 -6.98
CA ASP A 228 -4.57 14.00 -7.17
C ASP A 228 -4.81 14.66 -8.55
N SER A 229 -4.59 13.88 -9.62
CA SER A 229 -4.80 14.31 -11.01
C SER A 229 -4.84 13.13 -11.96
N VAL A 230 -5.96 12.96 -12.67
CA VAL A 230 -6.11 11.94 -13.71
C VAL A 230 -5.17 12.21 -14.90
N ALA A 231 -5.01 13.47 -15.29
CA ALA A 231 -4.14 13.83 -16.41
C ALA A 231 -2.67 13.53 -16.09
N TRP A 232 -2.20 13.88 -14.89
CA TRP A 232 -0.86 13.53 -14.43
C TRP A 232 -0.66 12.01 -14.43
N PHE A 233 -1.63 11.26 -13.90
CA PHE A 233 -1.59 9.80 -13.83
C PHE A 233 -1.42 9.18 -15.23
N LYS A 234 -2.30 9.54 -16.19
CA LYS A 234 -2.24 9.08 -17.58
C LYS A 234 -0.86 9.33 -18.21
N ASN A 235 -0.35 10.56 -18.09
CA ASN A 235 0.95 10.94 -18.65
C ASN A 235 2.10 10.14 -18.01
N LYS A 236 2.06 9.90 -16.69
CA LYS A 236 3.08 9.13 -16.00
C LYS A 236 3.03 7.66 -16.35
N MET A 237 1.85 7.08 -16.49
CA MET A 237 1.70 5.69 -16.92
C MET A 237 2.32 5.45 -18.30
N VAL A 238 2.14 6.37 -19.27
CA VAL A 238 2.79 6.28 -20.59
C VAL A 238 4.31 6.32 -20.48
N ILE A 239 4.86 7.18 -19.63
CA ILE A 239 6.30 7.29 -19.42
C ILE A 239 6.86 6.01 -18.78
N TYR A 240 6.22 5.53 -17.71
CA TYR A 240 6.77 4.45 -16.89
C TYR A 240 6.68 3.06 -17.55
N ILE A 241 5.72 2.82 -18.43
CA ILE A 241 5.63 1.56 -19.17
C ILE A 241 6.60 1.48 -20.36
N ASN A 242 7.16 2.59 -20.80
CA ASN A 242 8.16 2.63 -21.85
C ASN A 242 9.56 2.59 -21.23
N PRO A 243 10.36 1.51 -21.42
CA PRO A 243 11.67 1.37 -20.75
C PRO A 243 12.64 2.53 -21.04
N VAL A 244 12.63 3.04 -22.26
CA VAL A 244 13.53 4.15 -22.66
C VAL A 244 13.10 5.45 -21.98
N LEU A 245 11.81 5.80 -22.08
CA LEU A 245 11.27 7.02 -21.47
C LEU A 245 11.40 6.98 -19.95
N SER A 246 11.14 5.81 -19.34
CA SER A 246 11.26 5.61 -17.90
C SER A 246 12.68 5.84 -17.43
N ARG A 247 13.69 5.24 -18.09
CA ARG A 247 15.11 5.42 -17.72
C ARG A 247 15.55 6.87 -17.84
N LEU A 248 15.23 7.53 -18.96
CA LEU A 248 15.53 8.95 -19.15
C LEU A 248 14.88 9.81 -18.08
N TYR A 249 13.59 9.64 -17.83
CA TYR A 249 12.86 10.40 -16.82
C TYR A 249 13.43 10.22 -15.41
N LEU A 250 13.76 8.99 -15.01
CA LEU A 250 14.33 8.69 -13.69
C LEU A 250 15.76 9.23 -13.53
N MET A 251 16.56 9.27 -14.60
CA MET A 251 17.90 9.90 -14.57
C MET A 251 17.82 11.41 -14.30
N PHE A 252 16.91 12.11 -14.98
CA PHE A 252 16.73 13.55 -14.77
C PHE A 252 16.17 13.88 -13.39
N ARG A 253 15.27 13.04 -12.86
CA ARG A 253 14.68 13.26 -11.53
C ARG A 253 15.66 13.09 -10.36
N LYS A 254 16.73 12.32 -10.51
CA LYS A 254 17.78 12.17 -9.48
C LYS A 254 18.66 13.42 -9.32
N LYS A 255 18.55 14.39 -10.25
CA LYS A 255 19.37 15.63 -10.25
C LYS A 255 18.67 16.82 -9.56
N PHE A 256 17.45 16.67 -9.12
CA PHE A 256 16.65 17.64 -8.37
C PHE A 256 16.08 16.97 -7.10
#